data_88dd4f17007d282208369fd1ddd00e86
#
_entry.id   88dd4f17007d282208369fd1ddd00e86
#
_cell.length_a   1.000
_cell.length_b   1.000
_cell.length_c   1.000
_cell.angle_alpha   90.00
_cell.angle_beta   90.00
_cell.angle_gamma   90.00
#
_symmetry.space_group_name_H-M   'P 1'
#
loop_
_entity.id
_entity.type
_entity.pdbx_description
1 polymer ?
#
loop_
_entity_poly.entity_id
_entity_poly.type
_entity_poly.pdbx_seq_one_letter_code
_entity_poly.pdbx_strand_id
1 'polypeptide(L)'
;MSSWIDIRADQAHIRREREKARALRATDWWRALVAKGVCHYCHRQVGAENLTLDHVVPVARGGRSTRGNCVPCCRDCNAKKGARTPAEQLLDSLFPLNE
;
A
#
# COMPACT_ATOMS: atom_id res chain seq x y z
N MET A 1 16.87 -14.19 -21.81
CA MET A 1 15.95 -13.84 -21.01
C MET A 1 15.88 -12.41 -20.70
N SER A 2 14.82 -11.83 -20.80
CA SER A 2 14.72 -10.46 -20.60
C SER A 2 14.17 -10.15 -19.26
N SER A 3 14.99 -9.96 -18.32
CA SER A 3 14.55 -9.62 -17.00
C SER A 3 13.89 -8.25 -16.94
N TRP A 4 13.99 -7.46 -17.97
CA TRP A 4 13.39 -6.14 -17.95
C TRP A 4 11.85 -6.19 -17.88
N ILE A 5 11.26 -7.30 -18.23
CA ILE A 5 9.81 -7.44 -18.11
C ILE A 5 9.38 -7.98 -16.76
N ASP A 6 10.31 -8.46 -15.97
CA ASP A 6 9.98 -8.96 -14.65
C ASP A 6 10.31 -7.88 -13.63
N ILE A 7 9.29 -7.09 -13.30
CA ILE A 7 9.46 -5.98 -12.37
C ILE A 7 9.05 -6.33 -10.95
N ARG A 8 8.83 -7.60 -10.68
CA ARG A 8 8.48 -8.01 -9.33
C ARG A 8 9.74 -8.09 -8.47
N ALA A 9 9.56 -7.69 -7.22
CA ALA A 9 10.66 -7.73 -6.27
C ALA A 9 11.01 -9.16 -5.89
N ASP A 10 12.26 -9.41 -5.56
CA ASP A 10 12.68 -10.72 -5.10
C ASP A 10 12.26 -10.94 -3.64
N GLN A 11 12.40 -12.16 -3.17
CA GLN A 11 11.97 -12.53 -1.83
C GLN A 11 12.74 -11.82 -0.71
N ALA A 12 14.01 -11.55 -0.95
CA ALA A 12 14.82 -10.86 0.05
C ALA A 12 14.34 -9.43 0.25
N HIS A 13 13.99 -8.73 -0.83
CA HIS A 13 13.43 -7.39 -0.75
C HIS A 13 12.10 -7.41 0.02
N ILE A 14 11.23 -8.34 -0.34
CA ILE A 14 9.91 -8.44 0.31
C ILE A 14 10.07 -8.66 1.81
N ARG A 15 10.97 -9.54 2.19
CA ARG A 15 11.20 -9.84 3.60
C ARG A 15 11.72 -8.64 4.37
N ARG A 16 12.69 -7.93 3.79
CA ARG A 16 13.24 -6.73 4.44
C ARG A 16 12.19 -5.65 4.62
N GLU A 17 11.38 -5.44 3.59
CA GLU A 17 10.41 -4.37 3.65
C GLU A 17 9.26 -4.70 4.58
N ARG A 18 8.90 -5.96 4.72
CA ARG A 18 7.89 -6.37 5.69
C ARG A 18 8.36 -6.12 7.12
N GLU A 19 9.65 -6.35 7.39
CA GLU A 19 10.19 -6.07 8.71
C GLU A 19 10.23 -4.58 8.99
N LYS A 20 10.60 -3.79 8.00
CA LYS A 20 10.57 -2.34 8.14
C LYS A 20 9.15 -1.83 8.39
N ALA A 21 8.17 -2.41 7.69
CA ALA A 21 6.78 -2.03 7.89
C ALA A 21 6.32 -2.35 9.30
N ARG A 22 6.75 -3.49 9.85
CA ARG A 22 6.42 -3.85 11.23
C ARG A 22 6.98 -2.80 12.19
N ALA A 23 8.24 -2.41 11.99
CA ALA A 23 8.85 -1.39 12.82
C ALA A 23 8.15 -0.05 12.68
N LEU A 24 7.75 0.29 11.47
CA LEU A 24 7.07 1.54 11.20
C LEU A 24 5.71 1.61 11.91
N ARG A 25 4.99 0.48 11.94
CA ARG A 25 3.70 0.43 12.63
C ARG A 25 3.83 0.65 14.14
N ALA A 26 5.01 0.43 14.70
CA ALA A 26 5.25 0.64 16.12
C ALA A 26 5.68 2.06 16.46
N THR A 27 5.83 2.92 15.45
CA THR A 27 6.26 4.31 15.69
C THR A 27 5.11 5.20 16.10
N ASP A 28 5.45 6.28 16.81
CA ASP A 28 4.45 7.29 17.18
C ASP A 28 3.85 7.96 15.96
N TRP A 29 4.68 8.13 14.92
CA TRP A 29 4.21 8.71 13.67
C TRP A 29 3.03 7.93 13.11
N TRP A 30 3.18 6.61 13.02
CA TRP A 30 2.14 5.76 12.46
C TRP A 30 0.90 5.73 13.35
N ARG A 31 1.12 5.62 14.67
CA ARG A 31 0.00 5.58 15.62
C ARG A 31 -0.82 6.86 15.55
N ALA A 32 -0.16 8.02 15.45
CA ALA A 32 -0.86 9.28 15.35
C ALA A 32 -1.66 9.38 14.04
N LEU A 33 -1.08 8.86 12.96
CA LEU A 33 -1.73 8.88 11.66
C LEU A 33 -2.99 8.02 11.65
N VAL A 34 -2.88 6.79 12.17
CA VAL A 34 -3.99 5.84 12.23
C VAL A 34 -5.06 6.32 13.20
N ALA A 35 -4.69 7.03 14.27
CA ALA A 35 -5.63 7.52 15.26
C ALA A 35 -6.68 8.46 14.66
N LYS A 36 -6.39 9.07 13.54
CA LYS A 36 -7.37 9.92 12.84
C LYS A 36 -8.54 9.09 12.31
N GLY A 37 -8.35 7.80 12.12
CA GLY A 37 -9.41 6.88 11.70
C GLY A 37 -9.86 7.01 10.27
N VAL A 38 -9.10 7.70 9.41
CA VAL A 38 -9.52 8.02 8.05
C VAL A 38 -8.67 7.26 7.03
N CYS A 39 -9.33 6.63 6.06
CA CYS A 39 -8.64 5.95 4.98
C CYS A 39 -7.99 6.96 4.05
N HIS A 40 -6.73 6.68 3.68
CA HIS A 40 -5.99 7.56 2.78
C HIS A 40 -6.64 7.64 1.38
N TYR A 41 -7.22 6.55 0.92
CA TYR A 41 -7.75 6.50 -0.46
C TYR A 41 -9.17 7.00 -0.59
N CYS A 42 -10.09 6.50 0.23
CA CYS A 42 -11.50 6.88 0.11
C CYS A 42 -11.92 7.98 1.08
N HIS A 43 -11.06 8.32 2.01
CA HIS A 43 -11.27 9.39 3.00
C HIS A 43 -12.45 9.16 3.94
N ARG A 44 -12.95 7.91 4.02
CA ARG A 44 -14.03 7.61 4.96
C ARG A 44 -13.47 7.46 6.36
N GLN A 45 -14.28 7.85 7.33
CA GLN A 45 -13.96 7.70 8.74
C GLN A 45 -14.37 6.29 9.15
N VAL A 46 -13.40 5.39 9.17
CA VAL A 46 -13.69 3.97 9.47
C VAL A 46 -13.21 3.53 10.85
N GLY A 47 -12.46 4.40 11.53
CA GLY A 47 -11.90 4.06 12.84
C GLY A 47 -10.52 3.44 12.74
N ALA A 48 -9.68 3.70 13.74
CA ALA A 48 -8.30 3.24 13.73
C ALA A 48 -8.19 1.73 13.62
N GLU A 49 -9.11 1.01 14.27
CA GLU A 49 -9.06 -0.45 14.30
C GLU A 49 -9.39 -1.07 12.94
N ASN A 50 -9.91 -0.30 12.02
CA ASN A 50 -10.27 -0.78 10.68
C ASN A 50 -9.30 -0.32 9.60
N LEU A 51 -8.15 0.20 10.01
CA LEU A 51 -7.11 0.67 9.09
C LEU A 51 -5.89 -0.23 9.17
N THR A 52 -5.30 -0.50 8.01
CA THR A 52 -4.05 -1.25 7.92
C THR A 52 -3.02 -0.39 7.20
N LEU A 53 -1.75 -0.76 7.33
CA LEU A 53 -0.69 -0.09 6.61
C LEU A 53 -0.65 -0.62 5.19
N ASP A 54 -0.80 0.28 4.23
CA ASP A 54 -0.70 -0.05 2.82
C ASP A 54 0.51 0.63 2.20
N HIS A 55 1.17 -0.04 1.30
CA HIS A 55 2.26 0.53 0.52
C HIS A 55 1.66 1.08 -0.78
N VAL A 56 1.77 2.39 -0.98
CA VAL A 56 1.22 3.02 -2.19
C VAL A 56 1.82 2.35 -3.42
N VAL A 57 3.14 2.19 -3.45
CA VAL A 57 3.79 1.31 -4.41
C VAL A 57 3.97 -0.02 -3.69
N PRO A 58 3.33 -1.10 -4.15
CA PRO A 58 3.37 -2.37 -3.45
C PRO A 58 4.78 -2.92 -3.30
N VAL A 59 5.03 -3.59 -2.17
CA VAL A 59 6.33 -4.20 -1.92
C VAL A 59 6.68 -5.20 -3.02
N ALA A 60 5.68 -5.96 -3.48
CA ALA A 60 5.88 -6.93 -4.56
C ALA A 60 6.29 -6.27 -5.88
N ARG A 61 6.10 -4.98 -6.00
CA ARG A 61 6.48 -4.21 -7.19
C ARG A 61 7.67 -3.29 -6.91
N GLY A 62 8.43 -3.60 -5.87
CA GLY A 62 9.62 -2.84 -5.53
C GLY A 62 9.41 -1.70 -4.54
N GLY A 63 8.21 -1.56 -3.99
CA GLY A 63 7.92 -0.50 -3.04
C GLY A 63 8.68 -0.67 -1.73
N ARG A 64 8.92 0.44 -1.05
CA ARG A 64 9.67 0.46 0.20
C ARG A 64 8.80 0.92 1.36
N SER A 65 9.17 0.48 2.55
CA SER A 65 8.46 0.84 3.78
C SER A 65 9.03 2.12 4.33
N THR A 66 8.63 3.23 3.74
CA THR A 66 9.03 4.57 4.16
C THR A 66 7.78 5.36 4.47
N ARG A 67 7.94 6.46 5.21
CA ARG A 67 6.79 7.32 5.55
C ARG A 67 6.09 7.83 4.29
N GLY A 68 6.84 8.07 3.23
CA GLY A 68 6.25 8.57 1.99
C GLY A 68 5.50 7.53 1.19
N ASN A 69 5.67 6.26 1.51
CA ASN A 69 5.03 5.17 0.76
C ASN A 69 4.06 4.34 1.60
N CYS A 70 3.86 4.68 2.86
CA CYS A 70 3.00 3.91 3.75
C CYS A 70 1.84 4.78 4.22
N VAL A 71 0.63 4.29 4.01
CA VAL A 71 -0.59 5.05 4.32
C VAL A 71 -1.61 4.16 5.00
N PRO A 72 -2.52 4.74 5.82
CA PRO A 72 -3.61 3.96 6.39
C PRO A 72 -4.66 3.67 5.33
N CYS A 73 -5.09 2.43 5.27
CA CYS A 73 -5.99 1.96 4.22
C CYS A 73 -7.09 1.10 4.82
N CYS A 74 -8.34 1.34 4.45
CA CYS A 74 -9.44 0.52 4.90
C CYS A 74 -9.48 -0.78 4.11
N ARG A 75 -10.22 -1.75 4.64
CA ARG A 75 -10.29 -3.08 4.06
C ARG A 75 -10.80 -3.06 2.62
N ASP A 76 -11.83 -2.26 2.35
CA ASP A 76 -12.42 -2.19 1.02
C ASP A 76 -11.44 -1.66 -0.01
N CYS A 77 -10.74 -0.57 0.32
CA CYS A 77 -9.76 0.00 -0.60
C CYS A 77 -8.58 -0.94 -0.80
N ASN A 78 -8.17 -1.63 0.26
CA ASN A 78 -7.06 -2.57 0.15
C ASN A 78 -7.42 -3.72 -0.79
N ALA A 79 -8.64 -4.23 -0.69
CA ALA A 79 -9.10 -5.31 -1.56
C ALA A 79 -9.18 -4.85 -3.02
N LYS A 80 -9.67 -3.64 -3.24
CA LYS A 80 -9.78 -3.11 -4.61
C LYS A 80 -8.42 -2.85 -5.23
N LYS A 81 -7.49 -2.35 -4.42
CA LYS A 81 -6.18 -2.00 -4.93
C LYS A 81 -5.35 -3.22 -5.28
N GLY A 82 -5.39 -4.25 -4.44
CA GLY A 82 -4.52 -5.40 -4.60
C GLY A 82 -3.08 -4.96 -4.68
N ALA A 83 -2.33 -5.45 -5.67
CA ALA A 83 -0.93 -5.10 -5.86
C ALA A 83 -0.71 -4.10 -6.99
N ARG A 84 -1.69 -3.25 -7.24
CA ARG A 84 -1.58 -2.26 -8.32
C ARG A 84 -0.81 -1.04 -7.87
N THR A 85 -0.04 -0.47 -8.79
CA THR A 85 0.63 0.79 -8.57
C THR A 85 -0.36 1.93 -8.80
N PRO A 86 -0.04 3.16 -8.35
CA PRO A 86 -0.90 4.31 -8.64
C PRO A 86 -1.18 4.52 -10.12
N ALA A 87 -0.17 4.29 -10.98
CA ALA A 87 -0.35 4.43 -12.41
C ALA A 87 -1.37 3.43 -12.93
N GLU A 88 -1.30 2.18 -12.45
CA GLU A 88 -2.25 1.14 -12.85
C GLU A 88 -3.65 1.45 -12.35
N GLN A 89 -3.77 2.00 -11.14
CA GLN A 89 -5.06 2.41 -10.63
C GLN A 89 -5.67 3.52 -11.45
N LEU A 90 -4.86 4.46 -11.89
CA LEU A 90 -5.33 5.54 -12.75
C LEU A 90 -5.80 4.99 -14.09
N LEU A 91 -5.06 4.07 -14.68
CA LEU A 91 -5.46 3.46 -15.94
C LEU A 91 -6.77 2.71 -15.80
N ASP A 92 -6.97 1.99 -14.69
CA ASP A 92 -8.22 1.28 -14.45
C ASP A 92 -9.40 2.26 -14.36
N SER A 93 -9.16 3.44 -13.81
CA SER A 93 -10.19 4.47 -13.72
C SER A 93 -10.55 5.04 -15.07
N LEU A 94 -9.54 5.27 -15.91
CA LEU A 94 -9.75 5.86 -17.23
C LEU A 94 -10.24 4.87 -18.26
N PHE A 95 -9.86 3.61 -18.11
CA PHE A 95 -10.20 2.55 -19.07
C PHE A 95 -10.71 1.32 -18.34
N PRO A 96 -11.94 1.38 -17.82
CA PRO A 96 -12.49 0.23 -17.06
C PRO A 96 -12.57 -1.00 -17.93
N LEU A 97 -12.15 -2.11 -17.37
CA LEU A 97 -12.11 -3.34 -18.12
C LEU A 97 -13.42 -4.10 -18.15
N ASN A 98 -14.28 -3.82 -17.26
CA ASN A 98 -15.43 -4.62 -17.20
C ASN A 98 -16.46 -4.17 -18.01
N GLU A 99 -16.74 -4.49 -18.56
CA GLU A 99 -17.74 -4.01 -19.17
C GLU A 99 -18.83 -4.26 -18.74
#